data_027a4b0d3c2e794ef22a5c662b72fc34
#
_entry.id   027a4b0d3c2e794ef22a5c662b72fc34
#
_cell.length_a   1.000
_cell.length_b   1.000
_cell.length_c   1.000
_cell.angle_alpha   90.00
_cell.angle_beta   90.00
_cell.angle_gamma   90.00
#
_symmetry.space_group_name_H-M   'P 1'
#
loop_
_entity.id
_entity.type
_entity.pdbx_description
1 polymer ?
#
loop_
_entity_poly.entity_id
_entity_poly.type
_entity_poly.pdbx_seq_one_letter_code
_entity_poly.pdbx_strand_id
1 'polypeptide(L)'
;RGSGINKREQGGYYMDGKKKILVVDDEEDMQKLLKIRLEQENFIVVTAGDGVAGVKAAELEVPDFIIMDIMMPNMDGYTCLKEIRKIQKIKDTPVLMLSGKEEEKIRDLFAFQKISGYVEKPFELDSLVVKIKEILKI
;
A
#
# COMPACT_ATOMS: atom_id res chain seq x y z
N ARG A 1 -10.45 -23.35 -13.70
CA ARG A 1 -10.55 -22.14 -13.61
C ARG A 1 -10.20 -21.42 -14.76
N GLY A 2 -10.08 -21.08 -15.41
CA GLY A 2 -9.52 -20.54 -16.55
C GLY A 2 -10.09 -19.24 -17.07
N SER A 3 -10.97 -18.64 -16.37
CA SER A 3 -11.55 -17.41 -16.86
C SER A 3 -10.54 -16.26 -16.91
N GLY A 4 -9.50 -16.32 -16.11
CA GLY A 4 -8.56 -15.23 -16.02
C GLY A 4 -9.06 -14.02 -15.26
N ILE A 5 -10.24 -14.10 -14.68
CA ILE A 5 -10.85 -12.99 -13.95
C ILE A 5 -11.36 -13.51 -12.60
N ASN A 6 -11.01 -12.78 -11.54
CA ASN A 6 -11.52 -13.06 -10.21
C ASN A 6 -12.41 -11.93 -9.75
N LYS A 7 -13.51 -12.29 -9.15
CA LYS A 7 -14.42 -11.30 -8.57
C LYS A 7 -14.09 -11.08 -7.11
N ARG A 8 -13.90 -9.84 -6.74
CA ARG A 8 -13.75 -9.44 -5.35
C ARG A 8 -15.08 -9.01 -4.79
N GLU A 9 -15.31 -9.35 -3.54
CA GLU A 9 -16.54 -9.03 -2.88
C GLU A 9 -16.91 -7.55 -2.96
N GLN A 10 -15.95 -6.67 -2.79
CA GLN A 10 -16.19 -5.24 -2.74
C GLN A 10 -15.51 -4.48 -3.87
N GLY A 11 -14.64 -5.11 -4.59
CA GLY A 11 -13.77 -4.40 -5.50
C GLY A 11 -13.96 -4.65 -6.97
N GLY A 12 -14.87 -5.49 -7.36
CA GLY A 12 -15.05 -5.81 -8.77
C GLY A 12 -14.20 -6.97 -9.23
N TYR A 13 -13.61 -6.87 -10.40
CA TYR A 13 -12.93 -8.00 -11.04
C TYR A 13 -11.44 -7.75 -11.23
N TYR A 14 -10.65 -8.78 -11.00
CA TYR A 14 -9.21 -8.74 -11.22
C TYR A 14 -8.81 -9.87 -12.14
N MET A 15 -7.75 -9.62 -12.93
CA MET A 15 -7.26 -10.63 -13.87
C MET A 15 -6.56 -11.76 -13.14
N ASP A 16 -7.11 -12.95 -13.30
CA ASP A 16 -6.46 -14.21 -12.94
C ASP A 16 -5.72 -14.27 -11.60
N GLY A 17 -6.35 -13.77 -10.56
CA GLY A 17 -5.79 -13.89 -9.22
C GLY A 17 -4.66 -12.94 -8.89
N LYS A 18 -4.39 -11.96 -9.72
CA LYS A 18 -3.37 -10.98 -9.40
C LYS A 18 -3.75 -10.20 -8.14
N LYS A 19 -2.76 -9.94 -7.30
CA LYS A 19 -2.95 -9.12 -6.11
C LYS A 19 -2.91 -7.65 -6.51
N LYS A 20 -3.70 -6.84 -5.82
CA LYS A 20 -3.75 -5.41 -6.06
C LYS A 20 -3.01 -4.67 -4.96
N ILE A 21 -2.12 -3.77 -5.36
CA ILE A 21 -1.36 -2.92 -4.43
C ILE A 21 -1.75 -1.47 -4.65
N LEU A 22 -2.07 -0.78 -3.56
CA LEU A 22 -2.28 0.66 -3.58
C LEU A 22 -0.99 1.33 -3.11
N VAL A 23 -0.49 2.26 -3.89
CA VAL A 23 0.68 3.06 -3.53
C VAL A 23 0.21 4.47 -3.23
N VAL A 24 0.44 4.94 -2.02
CA VAL A 24 0.09 6.30 -1.60
C VAL A 24 1.37 7.07 -1.34
N ASP A 25 1.69 8.00 -2.22
CA ASP A 25 2.92 8.79 -2.15
C ASP A 25 2.69 10.10 -2.90
N ASP A 26 3.14 11.21 -2.35
CA ASP A 26 2.93 12.51 -2.98
C ASP A 26 3.93 12.81 -4.11
N GLU A 27 4.96 12.00 -4.25
CA GLU A 27 5.94 12.17 -5.32
C GLU A 27 5.54 11.35 -6.55
N GLU A 28 5.26 12.03 -7.66
CA GLU A 28 4.85 11.35 -8.89
C GLU A 28 5.90 10.38 -9.39
N ASP A 29 7.18 10.74 -9.27
CA ASP A 29 8.26 9.88 -9.74
C ASP A 29 8.30 8.57 -8.95
N MET A 30 8.08 8.64 -7.64
CA MET A 30 8.02 7.45 -6.80
C MET A 30 6.83 6.58 -7.17
N GLN A 31 5.67 7.19 -7.40
CA GLN A 31 4.48 6.45 -7.83
C GLN A 31 4.76 5.69 -9.13
N LYS A 32 5.36 6.36 -10.11
CA LYS A 32 5.67 5.74 -11.40
C LYS A 32 6.68 4.62 -11.26
N LEU A 33 7.72 4.86 -10.48
CA LEU A 33 8.77 3.87 -10.28
C LEU A 33 8.21 2.60 -9.65
N LEU A 34 7.44 2.75 -8.59
CA LEU A 34 6.84 1.60 -7.90
C LEU A 34 5.82 0.90 -8.79
N LYS A 35 5.01 1.66 -9.52
CA LYS A 35 4.02 1.07 -10.41
C LYS A 35 4.68 0.20 -11.47
N ILE A 36 5.69 0.73 -12.15
CA ILE A 36 6.40 -0.03 -13.19
C ILE A 36 7.00 -1.30 -12.61
N ARG A 37 7.72 -1.18 -11.50
CA ARG A 37 8.40 -2.34 -10.93
C ARG A 37 7.45 -3.40 -10.41
N LEU A 38 6.36 -2.97 -9.76
CA LEU A 38 5.40 -3.92 -9.20
C LEU A 38 4.55 -4.57 -10.30
N GLU A 39 4.26 -3.84 -11.36
CA GLU A 39 3.55 -4.45 -12.50
C GLU A 39 4.41 -5.52 -13.17
N GLN A 40 5.73 -5.34 -13.17
CA GLN A 40 6.64 -6.38 -13.67
C GLN A 40 6.57 -7.65 -12.82
N GLU A 41 6.14 -7.52 -11.57
CA GLU A 41 5.98 -8.66 -10.66
C GLU A 41 4.56 -9.20 -10.66
N ASN A 42 3.78 -8.83 -11.68
CA ASN A 42 2.39 -9.29 -11.86
C ASN A 42 1.40 -8.78 -10.82
N PHE A 43 1.67 -7.62 -10.23
CA PHE A 43 0.68 -6.96 -9.39
C PHE A 43 -0.15 -6.00 -10.22
N ILE A 44 -1.38 -5.78 -9.79
CA ILE A 44 -2.19 -4.66 -10.27
C ILE A 44 -1.87 -3.50 -9.34
N VAL A 45 -1.56 -2.33 -9.88
CA VAL A 45 -1.12 -1.19 -9.06
C VAL A 45 -2.03 0.00 -9.27
N VAL A 46 -2.50 0.55 -8.17
CA VAL A 46 -3.28 1.79 -8.14
C VAL A 46 -2.48 2.80 -7.35
N THR A 47 -2.46 4.04 -7.77
CA THR A 47 -1.69 5.08 -7.07
C THR A 47 -2.60 6.18 -6.57
N ALA A 48 -2.20 6.82 -5.48
CA ALA A 48 -2.87 7.99 -4.93
C ALA A 48 -1.80 8.98 -4.49
N GLY A 49 -2.07 10.28 -4.69
CA GLY A 49 -1.06 11.31 -4.51
C GLY A 49 -1.06 12.00 -3.15
N ASP A 50 -1.99 11.68 -2.28
CA ASP A 50 -2.02 12.23 -0.93
C ASP A 50 -2.89 11.35 -0.06
N GLY A 51 -2.95 11.68 1.25
CA GLY A 51 -3.67 10.85 2.21
C GLY A 51 -5.17 10.80 1.97
N VAL A 52 -5.76 11.92 1.55
CA VAL A 52 -7.21 11.96 1.29
C VAL A 52 -7.54 11.06 0.11
N ALA A 53 -6.80 11.21 -0.98
CA ALA A 53 -6.97 10.35 -2.16
C ALA A 53 -6.66 8.89 -1.81
N GLY A 54 -5.69 8.67 -0.91
CA GLY A 54 -5.33 7.34 -0.47
C GLY A 54 -6.45 6.62 0.25
N VAL A 55 -7.14 7.32 1.16
CA VAL A 55 -8.28 6.73 1.87
C VAL A 55 -9.39 6.37 0.87
N LYS A 56 -9.70 7.30 -0.03
CA LYS A 56 -10.74 7.06 -1.03
C LYS A 56 -10.38 5.89 -1.94
N ALA A 57 -9.13 5.84 -2.39
CA ALA A 57 -8.69 4.76 -3.27
C ALA A 57 -8.73 3.41 -2.54
N ALA A 58 -8.32 3.38 -1.27
CA ALA A 58 -8.35 2.16 -0.49
C ALA A 58 -9.78 1.63 -0.34
N GLU A 59 -10.71 2.53 -0.07
CA GLU A 59 -12.11 2.13 0.09
C GLU A 59 -12.71 1.63 -1.22
N LEU A 60 -12.41 2.31 -2.32
CA LEU A 60 -12.95 1.97 -3.61
C LEU A 60 -12.31 0.73 -4.22
N GLU A 61 -11.00 0.64 -4.14
CA GLU A 61 -10.24 -0.42 -4.81
C GLU A 61 -10.08 -1.70 -4.02
N VAL A 62 -10.26 -1.63 -2.72
CA VAL A 62 -10.11 -2.77 -1.80
C VAL A 62 -8.80 -3.53 -2.09
N PRO A 63 -7.65 -2.89 -1.93
CA PRO A 63 -6.38 -3.52 -2.29
C PRO A 63 -6.02 -4.66 -1.34
N ASP A 64 -5.15 -5.53 -1.82
CA ASP A 64 -4.61 -6.63 -1.01
C ASP A 64 -3.42 -6.16 -0.17
N PHE A 65 -2.82 -5.03 -0.53
CA PHE A 65 -1.62 -4.52 0.12
C PHE A 65 -1.53 -3.01 -0.13
N ILE A 66 -1.03 -2.27 0.83
CA ILE A 66 -0.88 -0.82 0.71
C ILE A 66 0.56 -0.43 1.03
N ILE A 67 1.16 0.37 0.17
CA ILE A 67 2.44 1.01 0.42
C ILE A 67 2.13 2.47 0.70
N MET A 68 2.55 2.98 1.85
CA MET A 68 2.14 4.30 2.34
C MET A 68 3.35 5.14 2.74
N ASP A 69 3.51 6.29 2.10
CA ASP A 69 4.52 7.25 2.54
C ASP A 69 4.02 7.94 3.81
N ILE A 70 4.89 8.11 4.79
CA ILE A 70 4.52 8.76 6.04
C ILE A 70 4.42 10.27 5.86
N MET A 71 5.40 10.87 5.19
CA MET A 71 5.48 12.33 5.07
C MET A 71 4.81 12.82 3.79
N MET A 72 3.57 13.25 3.92
CA MET A 72 2.80 13.80 2.81
C MET A 72 2.09 15.06 3.26
N PRO A 73 1.85 16.02 2.35
CA PRO A 73 1.07 17.21 2.69
C PRO A 73 -0.40 16.86 2.92
N ASN A 74 -1.11 17.74 3.59
CA ASN A 74 -2.54 17.67 3.89
C ASN A 74 -2.90 16.57 4.89
N MET A 75 -2.64 15.32 4.58
CA MET A 75 -2.89 14.22 5.49
C MET A 75 -1.68 13.29 5.43
N ASP A 76 -0.92 13.19 6.51
CA ASP A 76 0.25 12.32 6.57
C ASP A 76 -0.17 10.85 6.54
N GLY A 77 0.82 9.97 6.35
CA GLY A 77 0.56 8.54 6.22
C GLY A 77 -0.04 7.94 7.48
N TYR A 78 0.34 8.45 8.64
CA TYR A 78 -0.20 7.94 9.90
C TYR A 78 -1.71 8.22 10.01
N THR A 79 -2.11 9.46 9.73
CA THR A 79 -3.52 9.85 9.75
C THR A 79 -4.31 9.06 8.71
N CYS A 80 -3.72 8.91 7.51
CA CYS A 80 -4.32 8.11 6.45
C CYS A 80 -4.53 6.66 6.91
N LEU A 81 -3.54 6.07 7.56
CA LEU A 81 -3.64 4.71 8.09
C LEU A 81 -4.76 4.59 9.11
N LYS A 82 -4.87 5.55 10.01
CA LYS A 82 -5.95 5.56 11.01
C LYS A 82 -7.31 5.55 10.34
N GLU A 83 -7.49 6.35 9.30
CA GLU A 83 -8.76 6.41 8.59
C GLU A 83 -9.05 5.10 7.87
N ILE A 84 -8.05 4.50 7.25
CA ILE A 84 -8.20 3.21 6.57
C ILE A 84 -8.61 2.12 7.57
N ARG A 85 -8.03 2.12 8.77
CA ARG A 85 -8.34 1.11 9.79
C ARG A 85 -9.76 1.19 10.33
N LYS A 86 -10.46 2.30 10.07
CA LYS A 86 -11.86 2.44 10.45
C LYS A 86 -12.80 1.83 9.42
N ILE A 87 -12.32 1.53 8.23
CA ILE A 87 -13.15 1.01 7.14
C ILE A 87 -13.17 -0.50 7.23
N GLN A 88 -14.36 -1.07 7.50
CA GLN A 88 -14.51 -2.49 7.83
C GLN A 88 -13.86 -3.43 6.80
N LYS A 89 -14.06 -3.18 5.53
CA LYS A 89 -13.60 -4.11 4.48
C LYS A 89 -12.10 -4.08 4.23
N ILE A 90 -11.38 -3.10 4.76
CA ILE A 90 -9.93 -2.97 4.59
C ILE A 90 -9.19 -2.76 5.89
N LYS A 91 -9.86 -2.94 7.01
CA LYS A 91 -9.25 -2.66 8.33
C LYS A 91 -8.03 -3.53 8.63
N ASP A 92 -7.92 -4.69 8.01
CA ASP A 92 -6.82 -5.61 8.23
C ASP A 92 -5.86 -5.71 7.06
N THR A 93 -6.05 -4.89 6.02
CA THR A 93 -5.18 -4.92 4.86
C THR A 93 -3.73 -4.62 5.29
N PRO A 94 -2.75 -5.43 4.86
CA PRO A 94 -1.36 -5.18 5.20
C PRO A 94 -0.89 -3.82 4.68
N VAL A 95 -0.20 -3.08 5.52
CA VAL A 95 0.35 -1.77 5.15
C VAL A 95 1.84 -1.76 5.43
N LEU A 96 2.61 -1.38 4.43
CA LEU A 96 4.04 -1.16 4.54
C LEU A 96 4.28 0.34 4.47
N MET A 97 4.88 0.90 5.51
CA MET A 97 5.14 2.34 5.55
C MET A 97 6.49 2.66 4.94
N LEU A 98 6.55 3.72 4.15
CA LEU A 98 7.81 4.26 3.66
C LEU A 98 8.14 5.48 4.52
N SER A 99 9.37 5.55 5.01
CA SER A 99 9.75 6.64 5.89
C SER A 99 11.07 7.25 5.52
N GLY A 100 11.28 8.50 5.93
CA GLY A 100 12.59 9.11 5.90
C GLY A 100 13.42 8.55 7.06
N LYS A 101 14.06 9.41 7.85
CA LYS A 101 14.97 8.95 8.90
C LYS A 101 14.40 9.06 10.31
N GLU A 102 13.14 8.75 10.51
CA GLU A 102 12.52 8.98 11.80
C GLU A 102 12.01 7.70 12.45
N GLU A 103 12.92 6.74 12.66
CA GLU A 103 12.59 5.45 13.25
C GLU A 103 11.86 5.55 14.59
N GLU A 104 12.24 6.49 15.43
CA GLU A 104 11.62 6.63 16.75
C GLU A 104 10.13 6.95 16.63
N LYS A 105 9.78 7.86 15.72
CA LYS A 105 8.39 8.20 15.49
C LYS A 105 7.61 7.01 14.93
N ILE A 106 8.25 6.21 14.10
CA ILE A 106 7.61 5.03 13.53
C ILE A 106 7.27 4.02 14.61
N ARG A 107 8.17 3.82 15.57
CA ARG A 107 7.90 2.91 16.69
C ARG A 107 6.69 3.35 17.49
N ASP A 108 6.56 4.67 17.72
CA ASP A 108 5.41 5.21 18.41
C ASP A 108 4.14 4.97 17.60
N LEU A 109 4.21 5.09 16.27
CA LEU A 109 3.07 4.82 15.40
C LEU A 109 2.66 3.36 15.46
N PHE A 110 3.63 2.43 15.54
CA PHE A 110 3.36 1.00 15.67
C PHE A 110 2.57 0.67 16.94
N ALA A 111 2.75 1.45 17.99
CA ALA A 111 2.07 1.18 19.25
C ALA A 111 0.56 1.41 19.15
N PHE A 112 0.13 2.23 18.20
CA PHE A 112 -1.27 2.61 18.09
C PHE A 112 -1.98 2.06 16.86
N GLN A 113 -1.24 1.77 15.80
CA GLN A 113 -1.83 1.27 14.56
C GLN A 113 -1.02 0.10 14.04
N LYS A 114 -1.73 -0.94 13.62
CA LYS A 114 -1.08 -2.13 13.11
C LYS A 114 -0.54 -1.90 11.70
N ILE A 115 0.75 -2.09 11.53
CA ILE A 115 1.37 -2.10 10.20
C ILE A 115 2.16 -3.39 10.04
N SER A 116 2.40 -3.78 8.79
CA SER A 116 3.11 -5.03 8.51
C SER A 116 4.61 -4.85 8.46
N GLY A 117 5.06 -3.62 8.32
CA GLY A 117 6.48 -3.31 8.30
C GLY A 117 6.72 -1.88 7.86
N TYR A 118 7.98 -1.50 7.82
CA TYR A 118 8.37 -0.22 7.27
C TYR A 118 9.70 -0.34 6.53
N VAL A 119 9.93 0.58 5.60
CA VAL A 119 11.16 0.63 4.83
C VAL A 119 11.63 2.08 4.83
N GLU A 120 12.91 2.26 5.13
CA GLU A 120 13.50 3.59 5.16
C GLU A 120 13.94 4.03 3.77
N LYS A 121 13.65 5.26 3.42
CA LYS A 121 14.12 5.86 2.16
C LYS A 121 15.53 6.39 2.35
N PRO A 122 16.41 6.22 1.38
CA PRO A 122 16.22 5.53 0.12
C PRO A 122 16.30 4.01 0.30
N PHE A 123 15.61 3.28 -0.56
CA PHE A 123 15.59 1.82 -0.50
C PHE A 123 15.88 1.23 -1.87
N GLU A 124 16.19 -0.07 -1.90
CA GLU A 124 16.38 -0.78 -3.15
C GLU A 124 15.06 -1.46 -3.54
N LEU A 125 14.70 -1.33 -4.81
CA LEU A 125 13.43 -1.89 -5.30
C LEU A 125 13.36 -3.40 -5.14
N ASP A 126 14.46 -4.10 -5.40
CA ASP A 126 14.47 -5.55 -5.25
C ASP A 126 14.16 -5.98 -3.82
N SER A 127 14.75 -5.27 -2.85
CA SER A 127 14.51 -5.55 -1.44
C SER A 127 13.07 -5.27 -1.04
N LEU A 128 12.50 -4.21 -1.60
CA LEU A 128 11.11 -3.87 -1.34
C LEU A 128 10.19 -4.96 -1.87
N VAL A 129 10.44 -5.44 -3.09
CA VAL A 129 9.64 -6.50 -3.69
C VAL A 129 9.69 -7.77 -2.84
N VAL A 130 10.88 -8.15 -2.36
CA VAL A 130 11.04 -9.32 -1.51
C VAL A 130 10.20 -9.17 -0.24
N LYS A 131 10.26 -8.00 0.38
CA LYS A 131 9.52 -7.74 1.62
C LYS A 131 8.01 -7.81 1.39
N ILE A 132 7.54 -7.25 0.30
CA ILE A 132 6.11 -7.30 -0.04
C ILE A 132 5.66 -8.76 -0.21
N LYS A 133 6.42 -9.54 -0.95
CA LYS A 133 6.08 -10.95 -1.18
C LYS A 133 6.11 -11.76 0.12
N GLU A 134 7.06 -11.48 1.00
CA GLU A 134 7.10 -12.12 2.30
C GLU A 134 5.85 -11.83 3.12
N ILE A 135 5.43 -10.58 3.15
CA ILE A 135 4.23 -10.20 3.90
C ILE A 135 2.99 -10.84 3.29
N LEU A 136 2.90 -10.87 1.97
CA LEU A 136 1.76 -11.48 1.27
C LEU A 136 1.87 -13.01 1.22
N LYS A 137 3.00 -13.57 1.60
CA LYS A 137 3.25 -15.03 1.60
C LYS A 137 3.11 -15.65 0.21
N ILE A 138 3.75 -14.98 -0.72
CA ILE A 138 3.75 -15.45 -2.12
C ILE A 138 5.16 -15.50 -2.71
#